data_d5a8d013cca7368a2e617931a9d7067f
#
_entry.id   d5a8d013cca7368a2e617931a9d7067f
#
_cell.length_a   1.000
_cell.length_b   1.000
_cell.length_c   1.000
_cell.angle_alpha   90.00
_cell.angle_beta   90.00
_cell.angle_gamma   90.00
#
_symmetry.space_group_name_H-M   'P 1'
#
loop_
_entity.id
_entity.type
_entity.pdbx_description
1 polymer ?
#
loop_
_entity_poly.entity_id
_entity_poly.type
_entity_poly.pdbx_seq_one_letter_code
_entity_poly.pdbx_strand_id
1 'polypeptide(L)'
;MTTDINIFISHCHTNDEDQKFFNDILMFINPAIKSMDNVKLWSDKQLLTGQHIDSEVENALNDMNLMICLVSPEYLNSNYCIEKELKDALAKRQIGKANIFPIILRKCVWKHTFFGQVLCQPKDGKPLKEWTDKDDALSDVTDALMDVIQYLKKQQISEKKN
;
A
#
# COMPACT_ATOMS: atom_id res chain seq x y z
N MET A 1 25.12 -2.12 6.37
CA MET A 1 24.33 -1.68 5.21
C MET A 1 22.85 -1.64 5.55
N THR A 2 22.24 -0.51 5.25
CA THR A 2 20.82 -0.29 5.53
C THR A 2 19.96 -0.95 4.47
N THR A 3 18.93 -1.68 4.91
CA THR A 3 17.93 -2.26 4.02
C THR A 3 16.69 -1.36 4.08
N ASP A 4 16.60 -0.44 3.12
CA ASP A 4 15.49 0.51 3.10
C ASP A 4 14.26 -0.12 2.46
N ILE A 5 13.14 -0.02 3.16
CA ILE A 5 11.83 -0.39 2.63
C ILE A 5 11.05 0.90 2.41
N ASN A 6 10.76 1.20 1.17
CA ASN A 6 10.01 2.39 0.76
C ASN A 6 8.60 1.98 0.38
N ILE A 7 7.63 2.45 1.13
CA ILE A 7 6.22 2.11 0.96
C ILE A 7 5.49 3.26 0.31
N PHE A 8 4.75 2.96 -0.74
CA PHE A 8 3.88 3.92 -1.43
C PHE A 8 2.42 3.52 -1.20
N ILE A 9 1.58 4.45 -0.76
CA ILE A 9 0.14 4.19 -0.63
C ILE A 9 -0.59 4.75 -1.84
N SER A 10 -1.22 3.85 -2.61
CA SER A 10 -2.05 4.20 -3.75
C SER A 10 -3.51 4.20 -3.30
N HIS A 11 -4.18 5.34 -3.43
CA HIS A 11 -5.57 5.48 -3.02
C HIS A 11 -6.30 6.51 -3.87
N CYS A 12 -7.63 6.37 -3.93
CA CYS A 12 -8.49 7.29 -4.67
C CYS A 12 -8.99 8.40 -3.74
N HIS A 13 -8.99 9.64 -4.24
CA HIS A 13 -9.34 10.83 -3.45
C HIS A 13 -10.79 11.27 -3.60
N THR A 14 -11.59 10.61 -4.44
CA THR A 14 -12.90 11.11 -4.84
C THR A 14 -14.06 10.66 -3.93
N ASN A 15 -13.80 9.78 -2.97
CA ASN A 15 -14.83 9.23 -2.10
C ASN A 15 -14.50 9.52 -0.63
N ASP A 16 -15.44 10.15 0.08
CA ASP A 16 -15.22 10.56 1.47
C ASP A 16 -15.05 9.38 2.42
N GLU A 17 -15.78 8.28 2.21
CA GLU A 17 -15.66 7.08 3.02
C GLU A 17 -14.28 6.44 2.84
N ASP A 18 -13.79 6.40 1.61
CA ASP A 18 -12.45 5.87 1.31
C ASP A 18 -11.37 6.73 1.97
N GLN A 19 -11.54 8.06 1.98
CA GLN A 19 -10.62 8.96 2.66
C GLN A 19 -10.60 8.72 4.18
N LYS A 20 -11.76 8.45 4.76
CA LYS A 20 -11.83 8.11 6.18
C LYS A 20 -11.07 6.80 6.47
N PHE A 21 -11.26 5.78 5.64
CA PHE A 21 -10.51 4.53 5.78
C PHE A 21 -9.02 4.76 5.65
N PHE A 22 -8.61 5.58 4.69
CA PHE A 22 -7.20 5.95 4.52
C PHE A 22 -6.62 6.55 5.81
N ASN A 23 -7.34 7.50 6.42
CA ASN A 23 -6.90 8.11 7.67
C ASN A 23 -6.83 7.09 8.81
N ASP A 24 -7.81 6.21 8.92
CA ASP A 24 -7.84 5.19 9.96
C ASP A 24 -6.68 4.20 9.80
N ILE A 25 -6.38 3.78 8.57
CA ILE A 25 -5.26 2.91 8.28
C ILE A 25 -3.94 3.57 8.70
N LEU A 26 -3.74 4.84 8.36
CA LEU A 26 -2.54 5.57 8.74
C LEU A 26 -2.39 5.66 10.27
N MET A 27 -3.49 5.85 10.99
CA MET A 27 -3.46 5.90 12.46
C MET A 27 -2.91 4.59 13.05
N PHE A 28 -3.21 3.46 12.42
CA PHE A 28 -2.76 2.15 12.90
C PHE A 28 -1.35 1.79 12.44
N ILE A 29 -1.01 2.07 11.17
CA ILE A 29 0.28 1.63 10.64
C ILE A 29 1.43 2.58 10.96
N ASN A 30 1.18 3.88 11.09
CA ASN A 30 2.26 4.85 11.33
C ASN A 30 3.08 4.57 12.58
N PRO A 31 2.47 4.30 13.76
CA PRO A 31 3.28 4.00 14.94
C PRO A 31 4.16 2.77 14.77
N ALA A 32 3.65 1.74 14.10
CA ALA A 32 4.40 0.52 13.86
C ALA A 32 5.56 0.76 12.90
N ILE A 33 5.32 1.52 11.82
CA ILE A 33 6.37 1.87 10.85
C ILE A 33 7.45 2.73 11.50
N LYS A 34 7.05 3.71 12.32
CA LYS A 34 8.01 4.59 13.01
C LYS A 34 8.88 3.85 14.01
N SER A 35 8.42 2.71 14.52
CA SER A 35 9.22 1.90 15.44
C SER A 35 10.26 1.04 14.73
N MET A 36 10.22 0.98 13.40
CA MET A 36 11.13 0.18 12.59
C MET A 36 12.21 1.06 11.96
N ASP A 37 13.44 0.56 11.93
CA ASP A 37 14.54 1.24 11.25
C ASP A 37 14.44 1.05 9.74
N ASN A 38 14.72 2.13 8.99
CA ASN A 38 14.86 2.08 7.54
C ASN A 38 13.57 1.68 6.81
N VAL A 39 12.43 2.05 7.37
CA VAL A 39 11.13 1.91 6.70
C VAL A 39 10.54 3.29 6.53
N LYS A 40 10.22 3.65 5.29
CA LYS A 40 9.65 4.96 4.96
C LYS A 40 8.30 4.77 4.30
N LEU A 41 7.33 5.58 4.70
CA LEU A 41 5.99 5.59 4.15
C LEU A 41 5.78 6.90 3.41
N TRP A 42 5.47 6.82 2.13
CA TRP A 42 5.12 7.99 1.33
C TRP A 42 3.62 8.02 1.05
N SER A 43 3.02 9.18 1.25
CA SER A 43 1.67 9.47 0.81
C SER A 43 1.62 10.94 0.36
N ASP A 44 0.61 11.30 -0.40
CA ASP A 44 0.47 12.67 -0.91
C ASP A 44 0.21 13.70 0.20
N LYS A 45 -0.16 13.25 1.40
CA LYS A 45 -0.27 14.14 2.57
C LYS A 45 1.08 14.75 2.98
N GLN A 46 2.19 14.20 2.51
CA GLN A 46 3.53 14.68 2.81
C GLN A 46 3.99 15.79 1.87
N LEU A 47 3.19 16.13 0.86
CA LEU A 47 3.54 17.18 -0.09
C LEU A 47 3.44 18.56 0.56
N LEU A 48 4.48 19.37 0.34
CA LEU A 48 4.53 20.74 0.85
C LEU A 48 4.03 21.72 -0.22
N THR A 49 3.51 22.86 0.24
CA THR A 49 3.09 23.93 -0.66
C THR A 49 4.26 24.36 -1.56
N GLY A 50 4.02 24.40 -2.86
CA GLY A 50 5.02 24.75 -3.85
C GLY A 50 5.75 23.59 -4.49
N GLN A 51 5.58 22.38 -3.98
CA GLN A 51 6.14 21.19 -4.63
C GLN A 51 5.31 20.79 -5.84
N HIS A 52 6.00 20.27 -6.86
CA HIS A 52 5.32 19.71 -8.02
C HIS A 52 4.81 18.33 -7.71
N ILE A 53 3.49 18.17 -7.69
CA ILE A 53 2.83 16.91 -7.32
C ILE A 53 3.34 15.76 -8.20
N ASP A 54 3.38 15.96 -9.51
CA ASP A 54 3.77 14.92 -10.46
C ASP A 54 5.22 14.45 -10.23
N SER A 55 6.14 15.38 -9.97
CA SER A 55 7.55 15.03 -9.72
C SER A 55 7.72 14.23 -8.44
N GLU A 56 7.02 14.61 -7.37
CA GLU A 56 7.10 13.92 -6.09
C GLU A 56 6.49 12.52 -6.18
N VAL A 57 5.37 12.37 -6.89
CA VAL A 57 4.74 11.07 -7.11
C VAL A 57 5.69 10.17 -7.93
N GLU A 58 6.28 10.70 -9.01
CA GLU A 58 7.22 9.94 -9.83
C GLU A 58 8.42 9.46 -9.03
N ASN A 59 9.00 10.32 -8.20
CA ASN A 59 10.13 9.95 -7.36
C ASN A 59 9.74 8.84 -6.37
N ALA A 60 8.58 8.97 -5.73
CA ALA A 60 8.09 7.97 -4.79
C ALA A 60 7.81 6.63 -5.47
N LEU A 61 7.24 6.65 -6.68
CA LEU A 61 7.00 5.43 -7.46
C LEU A 61 8.31 4.77 -7.89
N ASN A 62 9.32 5.57 -8.26
CA ASN A 62 10.62 5.03 -8.65
C ASN A 62 11.35 4.39 -7.48
N ASP A 63 11.21 4.95 -6.28
CA ASP A 63 11.93 4.50 -5.09
C ASP A 63 11.22 3.36 -4.34
N MET A 64 9.93 3.17 -4.57
CA MET A 64 9.15 2.20 -3.78
C MET A 64 9.56 0.76 -4.03
N ASN A 65 9.46 -0.06 -2.99
CA ASN A 65 9.56 -1.52 -3.09
C ASN A 65 8.36 -2.23 -2.48
N LEU A 66 7.39 -1.48 -1.96
CA LEU A 66 6.10 -2.01 -1.52
C LEU A 66 5.01 -0.99 -1.81
N MET A 67 3.94 -1.41 -2.49
CA MET A 67 2.79 -0.55 -2.73
C MET A 67 1.59 -1.08 -1.96
N ILE A 68 1.02 -0.24 -1.10
CA ILE A 68 -0.27 -0.50 -0.46
C ILE A 68 -1.34 0.07 -1.37
N CYS A 69 -2.29 -0.78 -1.79
CA CYS A 69 -3.39 -0.37 -2.66
C CYS A 69 -4.69 -0.39 -1.85
N LEU A 70 -5.35 0.75 -1.74
CA LEU A 70 -6.63 0.86 -1.03
C LEU A 70 -7.77 0.65 -2.02
N VAL A 71 -8.27 -0.58 -2.09
CA VAL A 71 -9.14 -1.02 -3.16
C VAL A 71 -10.60 -0.78 -2.82
N SER A 72 -11.30 -0.08 -3.70
CA SER A 72 -12.72 0.26 -3.62
C SER A 72 -13.27 0.35 -5.04
N PRO A 73 -14.59 0.49 -5.22
CA PRO A 73 -15.13 0.72 -6.57
C PRO A 73 -14.50 1.95 -7.25
N GLU A 74 -14.32 3.05 -6.51
CA GLU A 74 -13.72 4.27 -7.05
C GLU A 74 -12.25 4.05 -7.42
N TYR A 75 -11.51 3.29 -6.60
CA TYR A 75 -10.12 2.96 -6.91
C TYR A 75 -10.01 2.20 -8.22
N LEU A 76 -10.84 1.18 -8.41
CA LEU A 76 -10.83 0.34 -9.62
C LEU A 76 -11.26 1.11 -10.86
N ASN A 77 -12.00 2.20 -10.70
CA ASN A 77 -12.42 3.06 -11.80
C ASN A 77 -11.46 4.26 -12.03
N SER A 78 -10.46 4.42 -11.17
CA SER A 78 -9.53 5.54 -11.28
C SER A 78 -8.45 5.23 -12.33
N ASN A 79 -8.44 5.98 -13.43
CA ASN A 79 -7.41 5.83 -14.44
C ASN A 79 -6.03 6.12 -13.85
N TYR A 80 -5.92 7.12 -12.98
CA TYR A 80 -4.64 7.47 -12.37
C TYR A 80 -4.11 6.34 -11.49
N CYS A 81 -4.94 5.80 -10.60
CA CYS A 81 -4.52 4.72 -9.70
C CYS A 81 -4.16 3.45 -10.47
N ILE A 82 -4.99 3.07 -11.45
CA ILE A 82 -4.83 1.80 -12.18
C ILE A 82 -3.79 1.93 -13.30
N GLU A 83 -3.89 2.97 -14.14
CA GLU A 83 -3.06 3.08 -15.33
C GLU A 83 -1.69 3.70 -15.06
N LYS A 84 -1.53 4.41 -13.95
CA LYS A 84 -0.25 5.01 -13.58
C LYS A 84 0.40 4.28 -12.41
N GLU A 85 -0.20 4.37 -11.23
CA GLU A 85 0.45 3.89 -10.00
C GLU A 85 0.55 2.37 -9.98
N LEU A 86 -0.56 1.68 -10.17
CA LEU A 86 -0.56 0.22 -10.15
C LEU A 86 0.27 -0.37 -11.30
N LYS A 87 0.17 0.21 -12.47
CA LYS A 87 0.93 -0.26 -13.63
C LYS A 87 2.43 -0.20 -13.39
N ASP A 88 2.92 0.91 -12.81
CA ASP A 88 4.34 1.05 -12.46
C ASP A 88 4.76 0.00 -11.43
N ALA A 89 3.92 -0.24 -10.42
CA ALA A 89 4.18 -1.26 -9.40
C ALA A 89 4.23 -2.66 -10.00
N LEU A 90 3.32 -2.98 -10.92
CA LEU A 90 3.28 -4.29 -11.58
C LEU A 90 4.52 -4.51 -12.44
N ALA A 91 5.01 -3.48 -13.13
CA ALA A 91 6.24 -3.59 -13.91
C ALA A 91 7.44 -3.91 -13.00
N LYS A 92 7.54 -3.25 -11.85
CA LYS A 92 8.58 -3.53 -10.86
C LYS A 92 8.44 -4.92 -10.25
N ARG A 93 7.20 -5.36 -10.03
CA ARG A 93 6.93 -6.69 -9.47
C ARG A 93 7.42 -7.80 -10.38
N GLN A 94 7.25 -7.63 -11.70
CA GLN A 94 7.71 -8.61 -12.68
C GLN A 94 9.21 -8.84 -12.64
N ILE A 95 9.98 -7.82 -12.29
CA ILE A 95 11.45 -7.92 -12.19
C ILE A 95 11.92 -8.10 -10.74
N GLY A 96 11.01 -8.44 -9.82
CA GLY A 96 11.34 -8.75 -8.43
C GLY A 96 11.71 -7.55 -7.56
N LYS A 97 11.39 -6.33 -8.00
CA LYS A 97 11.78 -5.11 -7.28
C LYS A 97 10.67 -4.49 -6.43
N ALA A 98 9.46 -5.00 -6.52
CA ALA A 98 8.34 -4.48 -5.74
C ALA A 98 7.35 -5.58 -5.40
N ASN A 99 6.64 -5.37 -4.29
CA ASN A 99 5.51 -6.19 -3.87
C ASN A 99 4.26 -5.31 -3.75
N ILE A 100 3.10 -5.93 -3.79
CA ILE A 100 1.81 -5.25 -3.72
C ILE A 100 1.05 -5.79 -2.52
N PHE A 101 0.51 -4.87 -1.71
CA PHE A 101 -0.25 -5.16 -0.50
C PHE A 101 -1.64 -4.55 -0.63
N PRO A 102 -2.63 -5.32 -1.12
CA PRO A 102 -3.97 -4.77 -1.30
C PRO A 102 -4.76 -4.80 -0.01
N ILE A 103 -5.49 -3.72 0.26
CA ILE A 103 -6.46 -3.64 1.36
C ILE A 103 -7.82 -3.35 0.73
N ILE A 104 -8.78 -4.23 0.95
CA ILE A 104 -10.13 -4.07 0.40
C ILE A 104 -10.93 -3.19 1.35
N LEU A 105 -11.24 -1.98 0.93
CA LEU A 105 -11.97 -1.01 1.76
C LEU A 105 -13.46 -1.30 1.77
N ARG A 106 -14.04 -1.50 0.59
CA ARG A 106 -15.47 -1.73 0.40
C ARG A 106 -15.69 -2.79 -0.66
N LYS A 107 -16.85 -3.44 -0.62
CA LYS A 107 -17.23 -4.47 -1.60
C LYS A 107 -17.12 -3.95 -3.03
N CYS A 108 -16.40 -4.68 -3.87
CA CYS A 108 -16.16 -4.30 -5.27
C CYS A 108 -15.73 -5.54 -6.06
N VAL A 109 -15.52 -5.36 -7.37
CA VAL A 109 -15.21 -6.48 -8.28
C VAL A 109 -13.73 -6.86 -8.31
N TRP A 110 -13.00 -6.66 -7.22
CA TRP A 110 -11.56 -6.88 -7.15
C TRP A 110 -11.13 -8.30 -7.56
N LYS A 111 -11.99 -9.30 -7.33
CA LYS A 111 -11.68 -10.69 -7.68
C LYS A 111 -11.57 -10.90 -9.19
N HIS A 112 -12.17 -10.02 -9.98
CA HIS A 112 -12.14 -10.08 -11.45
C HIS A 112 -11.04 -9.19 -12.04
N THR A 113 -10.15 -8.66 -11.20
CA THR A 113 -9.02 -7.81 -11.60
C THR A 113 -7.72 -8.50 -11.21
N PHE A 114 -6.59 -7.82 -11.42
CA PHE A 114 -5.28 -8.29 -10.94
C PHE A 114 -5.33 -8.72 -9.47
N PHE A 115 -6.10 -8.01 -8.65
CA PHE A 115 -6.15 -8.29 -7.21
C PHE A 115 -6.73 -9.67 -6.88
N GLY A 116 -7.43 -10.30 -7.80
CA GLY A 116 -7.90 -11.67 -7.62
C GLY A 116 -6.80 -12.73 -7.63
N GLN A 117 -5.57 -12.34 -8.02
CA GLN A 117 -4.42 -13.23 -8.12
C GLN A 117 -3.47 -13.14 -6.94
N VAL A 118 -3.72 -12.26 -5.98
CA VAL A 118 -2.85 -12.00 -4.84
C VAL A 118 -3.64 -12.05 -3.54
N LEU A 119 -2.92 -12.26 -2.43
CA LEU A 119 -3.55 -12.20 -1.11
C LEU A 119 -3.95 -10.77 -0.79
N CYS A 120 -5.20 -10.59 -0.40
CA CYS A 120 -5.75 -9.28 -0.04
C CYS A 120 -6.10 -9.24 1.44
N GLN A 121 -5.96 -8.04 2.03
CA GLN A 121 -6.25 -7.78 3.44
C GLN A 121 -7.51 -6.92 3.56
N PRO A 122 -8.16 -6.86 4.73
CA PRO A 122 -7.97 -7.78 5.85
C PRO A 122 -8.41 -9.19 5.50
N LYS A 123 -8.01 -10.14 6.26
CA LYS A 123 -8.28 -11.58 6.19
C LYS A 123 -9.07 -12.05 4.94
N ASP A 124 -8.35 -12.59 3.96
CA ASP A 124 -8.92 -13.12 2.70
C ASP A 124 -9.71 -12.09 1.88
N GLY A 125 -9.47 -10.79 2.12
CA GLY A 125 -10.12 -9.74 1.36
C GLY A 125 -11.51 -9.38 1.87
N LYS A 126 -11.84 -9.71 3.13
CA LYS A 126 -13.11 -9.24 3.72
C LYS A 126 -13.07 -7.73 3.84
N PRO A 127 -13.94 -6.98 3.14
CA PRO A 127 -13.84 -5.52 3.14
C PRO A 127 -13.87 -4.90 4.53
N LEU A 128 -13.05 -3.87 4.76
CA LEU A 128 -13.01 -3.14 6.03
C LEU A 128 -14.41 -2.73 6.48
N LYS A 129 -15.22 -2.26 5.54
CA LYS A 129 -16.58 -1.79 5.84
C LYS A 129 -17.46 -2.87 6.43
N GLU A 130 -17.21 -4.15 6.12
CA GLU A 130 -18.07 -5.26 6.56
C GLU A 130 -17.67 -5.83 7.92
N TRP A 131 -16.57 -5.38 8.50
CA TRP A 131 -16.17 -5.82 9.82
C TRP A 131 -17.02 -5.14 10.89
N THR A 132 -17.47 -5.91 11.88
CA THR A 132 -18.24 -5.39 13.01
C THR A 132 -17.37 -4.44 13.84
N ASP A 133 -16.14 -4.88 14.15
CA ASP A 133 -15.16 -4.06 14.87
C ASP A 133 -14.07 -3.63 13.90
N LYS A 134 -14.01 -2.31 13.61
CA LYS A 134 -13.03 -1.77 12.69
C LYS A 134 -11.61 -1.85 13.25
N ASP A 135 -11.45 -1.76 14.56
CA ASP A 135 -10.13 -1.87 15.18
C ASP A 135 -9.56 -3.27 15.01
N ASP A 136 -10.39 -4.31 15.09
CA ASP A 136 -9.94 -5.68 14.79
C ASP A 136 -9.43 -5.81 13.36
N ALA A 137 -10.17 -5.23 12.41
CA ALA A 137 -9.77 -5.27 11.01
C ALA A 137 -8.45 -4.52 10.77
N LEU A 138 -8.31 -3.34 11.38
CA LEU A 138 -7.11 -2.51 11.23
C LEU A 138 -5.90 -3.15 11.91
N SER A 139 -6.10 -3.83 13.03
CA SER A 139 -5.04 -4.60 13.70
C SER A 139 -4.58 -5.77 12.82
N ASP A 140 -5.52 -6.47 12.20
CA ASP A 140 -5.23 -7.57 11.28
C ASP A 140 -4.38 -7.08 10.10
N VAL A 141 -4.77 -5.95 9.50
CA VAL A 141 -4.02 -5.33 8.40
C VAL A 141 -2.61 -4.95 8.85
N THR A 142 -2.49 -4.35 10.04
CA THR A 142 -1.19 -3.90 10.55
C THR A 142 -0.25 -5.07 10.79
N ASP A 143 -0.74 -6.14 11.42
CA ASP A 143 0.06 -7.35 11.66
C ASP A 143 0.54 -7.96 10.34
N ALA A 144 -0.33 -8.06 9.35
CA ALA A 144 0.03 -8.60 8.04
C ALA A 144 1.08 -7.71 7.35
N LEU A 145 0.95 -6.39 7.47
CA LEU A 145 1.91 -5.46 6.90
C LEU A 145 3.30 -5.60 7.54
N MET A 146 3.34 -5.74 8.87
CA MET A 146 4.61 -5.94 9.58
C MET A 146 5.30 -7.22 9.13
N ASP A 147 4.54 -8.30 8.94
CA ASP A 147 5.09 -9.57 8.45
C ASP A 147 5.68 -9.40 7.04
N VAL A 148 5.00 -8.69 6.16
CA VAL A 148 5.50 -8.45 4.79
C VAL A 148 6.78 -7.60 4.84
N ILE A 149 6.82 -6.57 5.65
CA ILE A 149 8.01 -5.71 5.77
C ILE A 149 9.22 -6.54 6.25
N GLN A 150 9.02 -7.38 7.27
CA GLN A 150 10.09 -8.23 7.78
C GLN A 150 10.57 -9.22 6.71
N TYR A 151 9.66 -9.80 5.96
CA TYR A 151 9.99 -10.68 4.86
C TYR A 151 10.84 -9.96 3.80
N LEU A 152 10.44 -8.75 3.42
CA LEU A 152 11.18 -7.96 2.43
C LEU A 152 12.58 -7.60 2.92
N LYS A 153 12.73 -7.26 4.20
CA LYS A 153 14.04 -6.98 4.79
C LYS A 153 14.95 -8.20 4.72
N LYS A 154 14.43 -9.38 5.03
CA LYS A 154 15.19 -10.63 4.97
C LYS A 154 15.63 -10.94 3.53
N GLN A 155 14.76 -10.71 2.55
CA GLN A 155 15.10 -10.91 1.15
C GLN A 155 16.23 -9.99 0.71
N GLN A 156 16.20 -8.70 1.10
CA GLN A 156 17.26 -7.76 0.75
C GLN A 156 18.60 -8.18 1.33
N ILE A 157 18.62 -8.66 2.56
CA ILE A 157 19.85 -9.15 3.19
C ILE A 157 20.37 -10.36 2.44
N SER A 158 19.51 -11.29 2.07
CA SER A 158 19.88 -12.51 1.32
C SER A 158 20.47 -12.17 -0.06
N GLU A 159 19.84 -11.23 -0.79
CA GLU A 159 20.33 -10.80 -2.10
C GLU A 159 21.71 -10.14 -2.03
N LYS A 160 21.97 -9.38 -0.95
CA LYS A 160 23.26 -8.71 -0.78
C LYS A 160 24.40 -9.66 -0.40
N LYS A 161 24.09 -10.88 0.06
CA LYS A 161 25.10 -11.89 0.39
C LYS A 161 25.51 -12.71 -0.83
N ASN A 162 24.76 -12.64 -1.90
CA ASN A 162 25.05 -13.32 -3.16
C ASN A 162 25.69 -12.30 -4.12
#